data_d40e177c28be9834f67c9fa31e95f6ff
#
_entry.id   d40e177c28be9834f67c9fa31e95f6ff
#
_cell.length_a   1.000
_cell.length_b   1.000
_cell.length_c   1.000
_cell.angle_alpha   90.00
_cell.angle_beta   90.00
_cell.angle_gamma   90.00
#
_symmetry.space_group_name_H-M   'P 1'
#
loop_
_entity.id
_entity.type
_entity.pdbx_description
1 polymer ?
#
loop_
_entity_poly.entity_id
_entity_poly.type
_entity_poly.pdbx_seq_one_letter_code
_entity_poly.pdbx_strand_id
1 'polypeptide(L)'
;AEVASLKERSNALNAEFKEVSDALQAAIVTLPNFPADIVPEGKTAEDNLVVKLVESYTQLPENPLPHWELARKYDIIDFDLGVKLTGAGFPVYKGQGARLQRALINFFLDCNTRAGYLEVEPPVMVNEASGFGTGQLPDKEGQMYHATADNFYLVPTAEVPVTNIYRDVILDEKDFPVKMTAY
;
A
#
# COMPACT_ATOMS: atom_id res chain seq x y z
N ALA A 1 -30.66 10.54 -44.75
CA ALA A 1 -31.42 9.59 -43.91
C ALA A 1 -30.50 8.47 -43.39
N GLU A 2 -29.79 7.76 -44.24
CA GLU A 2 -28.96 6.59 -43.87
C GLU A 2 -27.81 6.95 -42.89
N VAL A 3 -27.07 8.02 -43.14
CA VAL A 3 -25.98 8.51 -42.28
C VAL A 3 -26.50 8.90 -40.88
N ALA A 4 -27.68 9.49 -40.79
CA ALA A 4 -28.29 9.85 -39.51
C ALA A 4 -28.66 8.61 -38.71
N SER A 5 -29.25 7.61 -39.35
CA SER A 5 -29.60 6.32 -38.73
C SER A 5 -28.35 5.55 -38.24
N LEU A 6 -27.29 5.53 -39.05
CA LEU A 6 -26.02 4.91 -38.66
C LEU A 6 -25.38 5.60 -37.45
N LYS A 7 -25.43 6.94 -37.41
CA LYS A 7 -24.92 7.73 -36.29
C LYS A 7 -25.72 7.44 -34.98
N GLU A 8 -27.03 7.40 -35.10
CA GLU A 8 -27.90 7.06 -33.96
C GLU A 8 -27.63 5.67 -33.43
N ARG A 9 -27.50 4.67 -34.31
CA ARG A 9 -27.16 3.30 -33.93
C ARG A 9 -25.77 3.22 -33.32
N SER A 10 -24.77 3.92 -33.84
CA SER A 10 -23.43 3.98 -33.28
C SER A 10 -23.43 4.57 -31.87
N ASN A 11 -24.18 5.66 -31.67
CA ASN A 11 -24.30 6.27 -30.34
C ASN A 11 -24.97 5.33 -29.34
N ALA A 12 -26.04 4.65 -29.74
CA ALA A 12 -26.72 3.68 -28.90
C ALA A 12 -25.79 2.51 -28.50
N LEU A 13 -25.06 1.93 -29.46
CA LEU A 13 -24.10 0.86 -29.21
C LEU A 13 -22.93 1.31 -28.31
N ASN A 14 -22.45 2.53 -28.48
CA ASN A 14 -21.40 3.07 -27.61
C ASN A 14 -21.88 3.28 -26.17
N ALA A 15 -23.14 3.69 -25.98
CA ALA A 15 -23.74 3.81 -24.66
C ALA A 15 -23.89 2.45 -23.97
N GLU A 16 -24.41 1.45 -24.69
CA GLU A 16 -24.54 0.08 -24.22
C GLU A 16 -23.17 -0.54 -23.89
N PHE A 17 -22.18 -0.36 -24.79
CA PHE A 17 -20.81 -0.83 -24.58
C PHE A 17 -20.21 -0.24 -23.30
N LYS A 18 -20.41 1.07 -23.09
CA LYS A 18 -19.92 1.73 -21.88
C LYS A 18 -20.56 1.15 -20.63
N GLU A 19 -21.87 0.99 -20.61
CA GLU A 19 -22.63 0.43 -19.47
C GLU A 19 -22.12 -0.98 -19.13
N VAL A 20 -22.01 -1.86 -20.13
CA VAL A 20 -21.55 -3.24 -19.95
C VAL A 20 -20.08 -3.28 -19.50
N SER A 21 -19.23 -2.42 -20.06
CA SER A 21 -17.81 -2.35 -19.67
C SER A 21 -17.65 -1.85 -18.24
N ASP A 22 -18.39 -0.85 -17.81
CA ASP A 22 -18.37 -0.32 -16.46
C ASP A 22 -18.85 -1.41 -15.45
N ALA A 23 -19.92 -2.14 -15.79
CA ALA A 23 -20.43 -3.24 -14.98
C ALA A 23 -19.44 -4.42 -14.89
N LEU A 24 -18.79 -4.78 -15.99
CA LEU A 24 -17.76 -5.81 -16.02
C LEU A 24 -16.57 -5.42 -15.14
N GLN A 25 -16.08 -4.18 -15.27
CA GLN A 25 -14.97 -3.67 -14.47
C GLN A 25 -15.32 -3.69 -12.98
N ALA A 26 -16.52 -3.23 -12.60
CA ALA A 26 -16.99 -3.26 -11.21
C ALA A 26 -17.04 -4.69 -10.65
N ALA A 27 -17.38 -5.68 -11.46
CA ALA A 27 -17.40 -7.09 -11.04
C ALA A 27 -15.99 -7.68 -10.92
N ILE A 28 -15.12 -7.44 -11.90
CA ILE A 28 -13.76 -8.03 -11.94
C ILE A 28 -12.92 -7.56 -10.76
N VAL A 29 -12.94 -6.27 -10.39
CA VAL A 29 -12.13 -5.74 -9.28
C VAL A 29 -12.52 -6.30 -7.91
N THR A 30 -13.65 -7.01 -7.80
CA THR A 30 -14.04 -7.67 -6.55
C THR A 30 -13.48 -9.09 -6.42
N LEU A 31 -12.99 -9.68 -7.51
CA LEU A 31 -12.46 -11.03 -7.50
C LEU A 31 -11.04 -11.05 -6.91
N PRO A 32 -10.72 -11.99 -6.02
CA PRO A 32 -9.36 -12.18 -5.55
C PRO A 32 -8.47 -12.75 -6.67
N ASN A 33 -7.17 -12.50 -6.56
CA ASN A 33 -6.19 -13.13 -7.43
C ASN A 33 -6.15 -14.65 -7.20
N PHE A 34 -5.76 -15.40 -8.23
CA PHE A 34 -5.49 -16.82 -8.09
C PHE A 34 -4.25 -17.02 -7.21
N PRO A 35 -4.34 -17.86 -6.17
CA PRO A 35 -3.16 -18.24 -5.39
C PRO A 35 -2.20 -19.07 -6.25
N ALA A 36 -0.90 -19.01 -5.95
CA ALA A 36 0.08 -19.92 -6.55
C ALA A 36 -0.13 -21.35 -6.02
N ASP A 37 0.26 -22.35 -6.82
CA ASP A 37 0.08 -23.78 -6.47
C ASP A 37 0.75 -24.20 -5.15
N ILE A 38 1.77 -23.45 -4.71
CA ILE A 38 2.46 -23.68 -3.44
C ILE A 38 1.66 -23.24 -2.21
N VAL A 39 0.62 -22.41 -2.41
CA VAL A 39 -0.19 -21.89 -1.30
C VAL A 39 -1.16 -22.98 -0.84
N PRO A 40 -1.12 -23.42 0.43
CA PRO A 40 -2.04 -24.42 0.94
C PRO A 40 -3.46 -23.88 1.01
N GLU A 41 -4.43 -24.76 0.87
CA GLU A 41 -5.81 -24.45 1.20
C GLU A 41 -5.94 -24.19 2.71
N GLY A 42 -6.61 -23.10 3.09
CA GLY A 42 -6.78 -22.73 4.48
C GLY A 42 -7.84 -21.66 4.68
N LYS A 43 -8.23 -21.44 5.93
CA LYS A 43 -9.21 -20.41 6.33
C LYS A 43 -8.63 -19.39 7.30
N THR A 44 -7.57 -19.74 7.98
CA THR A 44 -6.95 -18.92 9.02
C THR A 44 -5.43 -18.90 8.88
N ALA A 45 -4.76 -18.04 9.61
CA ALA A 45 -3.31 -17.94 9.61
C ALA A 45 -2.60 -19.21 10.09
N GLU A 46 -3.26 -20.01 10.91
CA GLU A 46 -2.74 -21.29 11.42
C GLU A 46 -2.63 -22.36 10.33
N ASP A 47 -3.36 -22.21 9.23
CA ASP A 47 -3.30 -23.13 8.08
C ASP A 47 -2.08 -22.83 7.17
N ASN A 48 -1.37 -21.72 7.40
CA ASN A 48 -0.22 -21.34 6.60
C ASN A 48 0.97 -22.30 6.79
N LEU A 49 1.61 -22.65 5.67
CA LEU A 49 2.85 -23.43 5.70
C LEU A 49 4.01 -22.58 6.22
N VAL A 50 4.63 -23.00 7.33
CA VAL A 50 5.87 -22.40 7.81
C VAL A 50 7.03 -22.84 6.92
N VAL A 51 7.49 -21.96 6.03
CA VAL A 51 8.56 -22.26 5.08
C VAL A 51 9.94 -22.22 5.73
N LYS A 52 10.12 -21.35 6.73
CA LYS A 52 11.40 -21.20 7.44
C LYS A 52 11.15 -20.76 8.88
N LEU A 53 11.79 -21.44 9.80
CA LEU A 53 11.83 -21.08 11.21
C LEU A 53 13.26 -20.72 11.61
N VAL A 54 13.42 -19.61 12.34
CA VAL A 54 14.71 -19.27 12.97
C VAL A 54 14.78 -19.95 14.33
N GLU A 55 15.66 -20.94 14.46
CA GLU A 55 15.77 -21.77 15.67
C GLU A 55 16.62 -21.11 16.78
N SER A 56 17.51 -20.17 16.39
CA SER A 56 18.37 -19.47 17.34
C SER A 56 18.09 -17.97 17.33
N TYR A 57 17.64 -17.45 18.45
CA TYR A 57 17.39 -16.02 18.68
C TYR A 57 17.74 -15.63 20.11
N THR A 58 17.99 -14.35 20.32
CA THR A 58 18.25 -13.80 21.65
C THR A 58 17.06 -14.05 22.56
N GLN A 59 17.28 -14.72 23.68
CA GLN A 59 16.24 -14.95 24.67
C GLN A 59 15.85 -13.62 25.33
N LEU A 60 14.56 -13.40 25.43
CA LEU A 60 14.05 -12.27 26.21
C LEU A 60 14.21 -12.55 27.72
N PRO A 61 14.29 -11.51 28.55
CA PRO A 61 14.23 -11.66 29.99
C PRO A 61 12.93 -12.35 30.42
N GLU A 62 12.91 -12.91 31.62
CA GLU A 62 11.76 -13.68 32.14
C GLU A 62 10.43 -12.90 32.09
N ASN A 63 10.47 -11.59 32.30
CA ASN A 63 9.31 -10.71 32.24
C ASN A 63 9.59 -9.52 31.32
N PRO A 64 9.54 -9.70 29.98
CA PRO A 64 9.82 -8.63 29.04
C PRO A 64 8.70 -7.60 29.06
N LEU A 65 9.06 -6.32 29.11
CA LEU A 65 8.11 -5.23 28.99
C LEU A 65 7.63 -5.11 27.52
N PRO A 66 6.34 -4.97 27.28
CA PRO A 66 5.84 -4.71 25.94
C PRO A 66 6.24 -3.30 25.46
N HIS A 67 6.23 -3.10 24.13
CA HIS A 67 6.74 -1.86 23.52
C HIS A 67 6.05 -0.59 24.02
N TRP A 68 4.77 -0.61 24.34
CA TRP A 68 4.05 0.56 24.90
C TRP A 68 4.52 0.94 26.30
N GLU A 69 4.92 -0.04 27.14
CA GLU A 69 5.49 0.23 28.46
C GLU A 69 6.93 0.75 28.34
N LEU A 70 7.71 0.20 27.39
CA LEU A 70 9.04 0.73 27.06
C LEU A 70 8.95 2.17 26.55
N ALA A 71 8.00 2.46 25.67
CA ALA A 71 7.77 3.80 25.14
C ALA A 71 7.46 4.81 26.26
N ARG A 72 6.61 4.43 27.21
CA ARG A 72 6.31 5.24 28.41
C ARG A 72 7.53 5.40 29.33
N LYS A 73 8.22 4.28 29.62
CA LYS A 73 9.39 4.28 30.49
C LYS A 73 10.50 5.21 30.01
N TYR A 74 10.74 5.24 28.71
CA TYR A 74 11.77 6.07 28.08
C TYR A 74 11.25 7.42 27.56
N ASP A 75 9.96 7.68 27.68
CA ASP A 75 9.29 8.89 27.22
C ASP A 75 9.58 9.24 25.73
N ILE A 76 9.55 8.23 24.90
CA ILE A 76 9.93 8.34 23.45
C ILE A 76 8.75 8.32 22.50
N ILE A 77 7.61 7.76 22.88
CA ILE A 77 6.37 7.75 22.12
C ILE A 77 5.21 8.05 23.07
N ASP A 78 4.34 8.95 22.65
CA ASP A 78 3.15 9.36 23.39
C ASP A 78 1.89 8.97 22.62
N PHE A 79 1.23 7.92 23.05
CA PHE A 79 0.02 7.41 22.42
C PHE A 79 -1.22 8.23 22.80
N ASP A 80 -1.27 8.74 24.04
CA ASP A 80 -2.40 9.52 24.52
C ASP A 80 -2.45 10.89 23.83
N LEU A 81 -1.29 11.49 23.57
CA LEU A 81 -1.19 12.70 22.77
C LEU A 81 -1.60 12.45 21.30
N GLY A 82 -1.25 11.29 20.75
CA GLY A 82 -1.68 10.88 19.42
C GLY A 82 -3.21 10.76 19.29
N VAL A 83 -3.84 10.13 20.28
CA VAL A 83 -5.32 10.06 20.36
C VAL A 83 -5.94 11.46 20.45
N LYS A 84 -5.36 12.35 21.23
CA LYS A 84 -5.84 13.74 21.37
C LYS A 84 -5.77 14.54 20.06
N LEU A 85 -4.70 14.32 19.26
CA LEU A 85 -4.46 15.10 18.04
C LEU A 85 -5.25 14.56 16.83
N THR A 86 -5.38 13.24 16.74
CA THR A 86 -5.93 12.60 15.53
C THR A 86 -6.95 11.52 15.85
N GLY A 87 -6.61 10.57 16.74
CA GLY A 87 -7.45 9.44 17.08
C GLY A 87 -6.62 8.20 17.42
N ALA A 88 -7.28 7.09 17.69
CA ALA A 88 -6.63 5.82 18.00
C ALA A 88 -5.72 5.35 16.86
N GLY A 89 -4.55 4.84 17.20
CA GLY A 89 -3.58 4.32 16.23
C GLY A 89 -2.56 5.35 15.73
N PHE A 90 -2.66 6.61 16.13
CA PHE A 90 -1.70 7.66 15.77
C PHE A 90 -0.74 7.95 16.94
N PRO A 91 0.55 7.53 16.88
CA PRO A 91 1.53 7.84 17.91
C PRO A 91 2.17 9.21 17.69
N VAL A 92 2.61 9.85 18.78
CA VAL A 92 3.48 11.01 18.71
C VAL A 92 4.88 10.62 19.18
N TYR A 93 5.84 10.63 18.27
CA TYR A 93 7.25 10.46 18.60
C TYR A 93 7.80 11.76 19.17
N LYS A 94 8.55 11.69 20.27
CA LYS A 94 9.11 12.88 20.91
C LYS A 94 10.56 12.67 21.37
N GLY A 95 11.30 13.76 21.49
CA GLY A 95 12.66 13.76 22.01
C GLY A 95 13.59 12.77 21.29
N GLN A 96 14.19 11.85 22.04
CA GLN A 96 15.08 10.82 21.50
C GLN A 96 14.34 9.81 20.62
N GLY A 97 13.03 9.58 20.85
CA GLY A 97 12.21 8.72 19.99
C GLY A 97 12.06 9.28 18.59
N ALA A 98 11.75 10.56 18.45
CA ALA A 98 11.66 11.24 17.17
C ALA A 98 13.03 11.24 16.43
N ARG A 99 14.12 11.45 17.18
CA ARG A 99 15.47 11.36 16.61
C ARG A 99 15.81 9.96 16.13
N LEU A 100 15.46 8.92 16.89
CA LEU A 100 15.69 7.53 16.53
C LEU A 100 14.90 7.14 15.29
N GLN A 101 13.62 7.49 15.19
CA GLN A 101 12.79 7.23 14.02
C GLN A 101 13.43 7.82 12.76
N ARG A 102 13.82 9.10 12.80
CA ARG A 102 14.48 9.75 11.66
C ARG A 102 15.82 9.09 11.31
N ALA A 103 16.60 8.68 12.31
CA ALA A 103 17.86 7.98 12.08
C ALA A 103 17.65 6.62 11.42
N LEU A 104 16.62 5.87 11.81
CA LEU A 104 16.26 4.59 11.18
C LEU A 104 15.79 4.76 9.74
N ILE A 105 14.97 5.77 9.45
CA ILE A 105 14.55 6.08 8.08
C ILE A 105 15.79 6.31 7.20
N ASN A 106 16.67 7.22 7.60
CA ASN A 106 17.91 7.50 6.87
C ASN A 106 18.77 6.25 6.71
N PHE A 107 18.92 5.45 7.78
CA PHE A 107 19.70 4.23 7.73
C PHE A 107 19.17 3.23 6.70
N PHE A 108 17.85 3.01 6.64
CA PHE A 108 17.24 2.09 5.67
C PHE A 108 17.40 2.60 4.24
N LEU A 109 17.16 3.89 3.99
CA LEU A 109 17.34 4.49 2.67
C LEU A 109 18.81 4.39 2.21
N ASP A 110 19.76 4.73 3.10
CA ASP A 110 21.20 4.61 2.83
C ASP A 110 21.62 3.15 2.56
N CYS A 111 21.06 2.18 3.26
CA CYS A 111 21.34 0.77 3.02
C CYS A 111 20.83 0.33 1.65
N ASN A 112 19.63 0.74 1.28
CA ASN A 112 19.02 0.37 0.02
C ASN A 112 19.71 1.04 -1.17
N THR A 113 20.07 2.32 -1.06
CA THR A 113 20.82 3.03 -2.12
C THR A 113 22.21 2.44 -2.34
N ARG A 114 22.92 2.06 -1.27
CA ARG A 114 24.18 1.31 -1.38
C ARG A 114 24.01 -0.07 -2.01
N ALA A 115 22.85 -0.69 -1.87
CA ALA A 115 22.50 -1.95 -2.53
C ALA A 115 22.03 -1.78 -3.99
N GLY A 116 22.08 -0.56 -4.52
CA GLY A 116 21.76 -0.24 -5.91
C GLY A 116 20.28 0.04 -6.19
N TYR A 117 19.50 0.40 -5.17
CA TYR A 117 18.13 0.89 -5.34
C TYR A 117 18.16 2.39 -5.65
N LEU A 118 17.32 2.84 -6.57
CA LEU A 118 17.05 4.25 -6.80
C LEU A 118 16.13 4.77 -5.70
N GLU A 119 16.58 5.76 -4.95
CA GLU A 119 15.72 6.45 -3.99
C GLU A 119 14.74 7.38 -4.72
N VAL A 120 13.48 7.31 -4.36
CA VAL A 120 12.41 8.17 -4.88
C VAL A 120 11.60 8.71 -3.70
N GLU A 121 11.11 9.94 -3.82
CA GLU A 121 10.21 10.58 -2.85
C GLU A 121 8.86 10.85 -3.53
N PRO A 122 7.93 9.90 -3.47
CA PRO A 122 6.64 10.04 -4.12
C PRO A 122 5.67 10.88 -3.29
N PRO A 123 4.60 11.42 -3.90
CA PRO A 123 3.53 12.07 -3.17
C PRO A 123 2.86 11.11 -2.16
N VAL A 124 2.50 11.63 -0.98
CA VAL A 124 1.73 10.89 0.05
C VAL A 124 0.23 10.82 -0.26
N MET A 125 -0.22 11.54 -1.30
CA MET A 125 -1.59 11.50 -1.82
C MET A 125 -1.57 11.07 -3.27
N VAL A 126 -2.47 10.17 -3.63
CA VAL A 126 -2.59 9.60 -4.98
C VAL A 126 -4.00 9.71 -5.52
N ASN A 127 -4.15 9.65 -6.85
CA ASN A 127 -5.45 9.56 -7.49
C ASN A 127 -6.03 8.12 -7.39
N GLU A 128 -7.31 8.00 -7.68
CA GLU A 128 -8.06 6.74 -7.63
C GLU A 128 -7.41 5.64 -8.49
N ALA A 129 -6.95 5.98 -9.69
CA ALA A 129 -6.31 5.03 -10.60
C ALA A 129 -5.04 4.39 -10.00
N SER A 130 -4.29 5.12 -9.18
CA SER A 130 -3.14 4.57 -8.45
C SER A 130 -3.55 3.60 -7.34
N GLY A 131 -4.66 3.87 -6.67
CA GLY A 131 -5.23 2.95 -5.68
C GLY A 131 -5.66 1.63 -6.30
N PHE A 132 -6.30 1.66 -7.47
CA PHE A 132 -6.64 0.44 -8.22
C PHE A 132 -5.41 -0.27 -8.76
N GLY A 133 -4.38 0.47 -9.19
CA GLY A 133 -3.16 -0.10 -9.79
C GLY A 133 -2.37 -1.04 -8.86
N THR A 134 -2.54 -0.91 -7.56
CA THR A 134 -1.91 -1.77 -6.53
C THR A 134 -2.91 -2.57 -5.71
N GLY A 135 -4.19 -2.57 -6.09
CA GLY A 135 -5.23 -3.34 -5.42
C GLY A 135 -5.66 -2.80 -4.05
N GLN A 136 -5.30 -1.55 -3.72
CA GLN A 136 -5.80 -0.87 -2.51
C GLN A 136 -7.26 -0.43 -2.67
N LEU A 137 -7.70 -0.23 -3.89
CA LEU A 137 -9.11 0.00 -4.21
C LEU A 137 -9.66 -1.18 -5.01
N PRO A 138 -10.94 -1.54 -4.82
CA PRO A 138 -11.87 -0.99 -3.84
C PRO A 138 -11.42 -1.30 -2.40
N ASP A 139 -11.45 -0.27 -1.54
CA ASP A 139 -10.96 -0.39 -0.15
C ASP A 139 -11.92 -1.22 0.70
N LYS A 140 -11.67 -2.53 0.76
CA LYS A 140 -12.49 -3.50 1.52
C LYS A 140 -12.17 -3.49 3.02
N GLU A 141 -11.02 -2.96 3.41
CA GLU A 141 -10.50 -3.02 4.77
C GLU A 141 -10.45 -1.66 5.47
N GLY A 142 -10.85 -0.57 4.78
CA GLY A 142 -10.82 0.77 5.33
C GLY A 142 -9.42 1.31 5.59
N GLN A 143 -8.47 0.97 4.72
CA GLN A 143 -7.05 1.30 4.92
C GLN A 143 -6.66 2.67 4.36
N MET A 144 -7.47 3.25 3.47
CA MET A 144 -7.16 4.51 2.81
C MET A 144 -8.07 5.64 3.27
N TYR A 145 -7.47 6.72 3.77
CA TYR A 145 -8.22 7.96 3.99
C TYR A 145 -8.51 8.64 2.65
N HIS A 146 -9.77 8.97 2.41
CA HIS A 146 -10.24 9.60 1.18
C HIS A 146 -10.53 11.09 1.40
N ALA A 147 -9.79 11.94 0.71
CA ALA A 147 -10.07 13.37 0.61
C ALA A 147 -11.12 13.61 -0.49
N THR A 148 -12.40 13.56 -0.10
CA THR A 148 -13.53 13.54 -1.04
C THR A 148 -13.67 14.79 -1.90
N ALA A 149 -13.22 15.95 -1.41
CA ALA A 149 -13.30 17.21 -2.14
C ALA A 149 -12.50 17.20 -3.46
N ASP A 150 -11.33 16.55 -3.45
CA ASP A 150 -10.41 16.53 -4.58
C ASP A 150 -10.26 15.12 -5.19
N ASN A 151 -10.96 14.13 -4.63
CA ASN A 151 -10.86 12.71 -4.99
C ASN A 151 -9.43 12.17 -4.91
N PHE A 152 -8.71 12.52 -3.84
CA PHE A 152 -7.39 11.99 -3.53
C PHE A 152 -7.42 11.05 -2.33
N TYR A 153 -6.50 10.11 -2.31
CA TYR A 153 -6.35 9.12 -1.25
C TYR A 153 -4.99 9.28 -0.58
N LEU A 154 -4.95 9.28 0.77
CA LEU A 154 -3.70 9.18 1.50
C LEU A 154 -3.19 7.74 1.38
N VAL A 155 -1.93 7.60 1.01
CA VAL A 155 -1.33 6.27 0.79
C VAL A 155 -1.05 5.57 2.12
N PRO A 156 -1.41 4.27 2.26
CA PRO A 156 -1.05 3.49 3.45
C PRO A 156 0.40 3.01 3.42
N THR A 157 1.03 3.03 2.26
CA THR A 157 2.39 2.55 2.01
C THR A 157 2.98 3.25 0.78
N ALA A 158 4.31 3.44 0.78
CA ALA A 158 5.03 3.95 -0.38
C ALA A 158 4.94 3.03 -1.62
N GLU A 159 4.58 1.77 -1.46
CA GLU A 159 4.34 0.84 -2.55
C GLU A 159 3.33 1.37 -3.57
N VAL A 160 2.25 1.98 -3.08
CA VAL A 160 1.19 2.50 -3.96
C VAL A 160 1.72 3.50 -5.00
N PRO A 161 2.33 4.62 -4.64
CA PRO A 161 2.86 5.55 -5.63
C PRO A 161 4.06 5.00 -6.40
N VAL A 162 4.96 4.26 -5.74
CA VAL A 162 6.19 3.77 -6.38
C VAL A 162 5.90 2.76 -7.48
N THR A 163 5.00 1.79 -7.24
CA THR A 163 4.59 0.82 -8.27
C THR A 163 3.88 1.50 -9.44
N ASN A 164 3.07 2.52 -9.17
CA ASN A 164 2.33 3.27 -10.17
C ASN A 164 3.20 4.19 -11.05
N ILE A 165 4.48 4.41 -10.73
CA ILE A 165 5.43 5.11 -11.62
C ILE A 165 5.46 4.43 -13.01
N TYR A 166 5.30 3.11 -13.04
CA TYR A 166 5.31 2.32 -14.27
C TYR A 166 3.94 1.84 -14.73
N ARG A 167 2.85 2.36 -14.13
CA ARG A 167 1.50 2.07 -14.62
C ARG A 167 1.34 2.60 -16.06
N ASP A 168 0.75 1.80 -16.93
CA ASP A 168 0.52 2.12 -18.35
C ASP A 168 1.82 2.39 -19.14
N VAL A 169 2.96 1.89 -18.68
CA VAL A 169 4.26 1.99 -19.33
C VAL A 169 4.69 0.62 -19.83
N ILE A 170 5.18 0.56 -21.07
CA ILE A 170 5.85 -0.62 -21.62
C ILE A 170 7.35 -0.41 -21.47
N LEU A 171 8.01 -1.30 -20.71
CA LEU A 171 9.45 -1.26 -20.48
C LEU A 171 10.18 -2.17 -21.47
N ASP A 172 11.37 -1.77 -21.88
CA ASP A 172 12.28 -2.63 -22.62
C ASP A 172 12.95 -3.65 -21.68
N GLU A 173 13.34 -4.80 -22.20
CA GLU A 173 14.08 -5.83 -21.44
C GLU A 173 15.36 -5.29 -20.77
N LYS A 174 16.05 -4.38 -21.43
CA LYS A 174 17.27 -3.71 -20.93
C LYS A 174 17.03 -2.84 -19.69
N ASP A 175 15.77 -2.44 -19.40
CA ASP A 175 15.42 -1.59 -18.26
C ASP A 175 15.28 -2.38 -16.96
N PHE A 176 15.33 -3.71 -17.04
CA PHE A 176 15.25 -4.59 -15.88
C PHE A 176 16.63 -4.98 -15.33
N PRO A 177 16.76 -5.18 -14.02
CA PRO A 177 15.71 -5.04 -13.00
C PRO A 177 15.49 -3.59 -12.58
N VAL A 178 14.21 -3.18 -12.44
CA VAL A 178 13.85 -1.91 -11.83
C VAL A 178 13.86 -2.08 -10.31
N LYS A 179 14.66 -1.29 -9.61
CA LYS A 179 14.80 -1.33 -8.15
C LYS A 179 14.64 0.08 -7.59
N MET A 180 13.62 0.28 -6.75
CA MET A 180 13.36 1.57 -6.11
C MET A 180 13.15 1.40 -4.61
N THR A 181 13.45 2.45 -3.86
CA THR A 181 13.21 2.56 -2.43
C THR A 181 12.58 3.91 -2.12
N ALA A 182 11.65 3.93 -1.18
CA ALA A 182 10.96 5.13 -0.73
C ALA A 182 10.58 5.01 0.75
N TYR A 183 10.31 6.16 1.35
CA TYR A 183 9.72 6.26 2.68
C TYR A 183 8.41 7.06 2.60
#